data_05a5403395d8a8a3fefde0ecb09aa910
#
_entry.id   05a5403395d8a8a3fefde0ecb09aa910
#
_cell.length_a   1.000
_cell.length_b   1.000
_cell.length_c   1.000
_cell.angle_alpha   90.00
_cell.angle_beta   90.00
_cell.angle_gamma   90.00
#
_symmetry.space_group_name_H-M   'P 1'
#
loop_
_entity.id
_entity.type
_entity.pdbx_description
1 polymer ?
#
loop_
_entity_poly.entity_id
_entity_poly.type
_entity_poly.pdbx_seq_one_letter_code
_entity_poly.pdbx_strand_id
1 'polypeptide(L)'
;MKKIIVPIILVIVFIMFAIIFLVPKNDKKEISNNIEIINNDKVQNNEISNNTITENKSDESMNTVYIKINNNVLNIELEDNSATIELKERLKNGDIVVNAHEYGGFEKVGDLGFSLTREDTNITTSAGDIVLYQGNQISLFYNSNSWSYTKLGKIQNISSSELKRILGNGDVIITFTLSR
;
A
#
# COMPACT_ATOMS: atom_id res chain seq x y z
N MET A 1 -35.46 24.02 18.69
CA MET A 1 -34.46 24.31 17.63
C MET A 1 -33.74 23.06 17.07
N LYS A 2 -34.41 21.88 17.03
CA LYS A 2 -33.78 20.62 16.54
C LYS A 2 -34.31 20.09 15.17
N LYS A 3 -35.18 20.84 14.48
CA LYS A 3 -35.88 20.33 13.27
C LYS A 3 -35.34 20.85 11.92
N ILE A 4 -34.31 21.70 11.91
CA ILE A 4 -33.82 22.34 10.67
C ILE A 4 -32.49 21.73 10.16
N ILE A 5 -31.76 21.00 11.00
CA ILE A 5 -30.42 20.49 10.66
C ILE A 5 -30.45 19.26 9.73
N VAL A 6 -31.45 18.39 9.87
CA VAL A 6 -31.57 17.14 9.09
C VAL A 6 -31.75 17.37 7.57
N PRO A 7 -32.59 18.30 7.10
CA PRO A 7 -32.76 18.52 5.66
C PRO A 7 -31.55 19.19 5.00
N ILE A 8 -30.75 19.96 5.73
CA ILE A 8 -29.56 20.63 5.18
C ILE A 8 -28.44 19.61 4.90
N ILE A 9 -28.25 18.63 5.77
CA ILE A 9 -27.26 17.57 5.59
C ILE A 9 -27.61 16.71 4.36
N LEU A 10 -28.90 16.42 4.15
CA LEU A 10 -29.37 15.63 3.01
C LEU A 10 -29.19 16.34 1.67
N VAL A 11 -29.31 17.66 1.63
CA VAL A 11 -29.09 18.49 0.43
C VAL A 11 -27.61 18.56 0.06
N ILE A 12 -26.70 18.64 1.04
CA ILE A 12 -25.25 18.67 0.81
C ILE A 12 -24.76 17.33 0.23
N VAL A 13 -25.29 16.21 0.72
CA VAL A 13 -24.95 14.87 0.19
C VAL A 13 -25.42 14.71 -1.27
N PHE A 14 -26.57 15.30 -1.66
CA PHE A 14 -27.08 15.24 -3.03
C PHE A 14 -26.29 16.11 -4.02
N ILE A 15 -25.75 17.25 -3.57
CA ILE A 15 -24.93 18.14 -4.41
C ILE A 15 -23.55 17.52 -4.68
N MET A 16 -22.96 16.79 -3.73
CA MET A 16 -21.70 16.07 -3.92
C MET A 16 -21.81 14.91 -4.92
N PHE A 17 -23.00 14.30 -5.09
CA PHE A 17 -23.21 13.22 -6.05
C PHE A 17 -23.39 13.70 -7.51
N ALA A 18 -23.76 14.96 -7.74
CA ALA A 18 -24.02 15.50 -9.08
C ALA A 18 -22.75 15.99 -9.81
N ILE A 19 -21.64 16.18 -9.11
CA ILE A 19 -20.38 16.72 -9.71
C ILE A 19 -19.53 15.60 -10.37
N ILE A 20 -19.81 14.32 -10.11
CA ILE A 20 -19.01 13.18 -10.61
C ILE A 20 -19.31 12.84 -12.10
N PHE A 21 -20.32 13.46 -12.75
CA PHE A 21 -20.76 13.06 -14.09
C PHE A 21 -20.25 13.93 -15.26
N LEU A 22 -19.33 14.87 -15.03
CA LEU A 22 -18.84 15.78 -16.07
C LEU A 22 -17.31 15.74 -16.25
N VAL A 23 -16.75 14.57 -16.58
CA VAL A 23 -15.36 14.47 -17.06
C VAL A 23 -15.38 13.98 -18.51
N PRO A 24 -14.83 14.73 -19.49
CA PRO A 24 -14.76 14.28 -20.87
C PRO A 24 -13.72 13.15 -21.04
N LYS A 25 -14.13 12.11 -21.77
CA LYS A 25 -13.24 11.01 -22.21
C LYS A 25 -12.23 11.52 -23.23
N ASN A 26 -10.95 11.34 -22.95
CA ASN A 26 -9.87 11.60 -23.89
C ASN A 26 -9.48 10.28 -24.58
N ASP A 27 -9.59 10.25 -25.91
CA ASP A 27 -9.25 9.11 -26.76
C ASP A 27 -7.71 8.93 -26.84
N LYS A 28 -7.25 7.72 -26.57
CA LYS A 28 -5.84 7.31 -26.75
C LYS A 28 -5.56 7.03 -28.20
N LYS A 29 -4.56 7.70 -28.73
CA LYS A 29 -3.95 7.46 -30.05
C LYS A 29 -2.89 6.37 -29.89
N GLU A 30 -3.11 5.24 -30.57
CA GLU A 30 -2.11 4.16 -30.69
C GLU A 30 -0.91 4.62 -31.53
N ILE A 31 0.29 4.36 -31.02
CA ILE A 31 1.52 4.45 -31.80
C ILE A 31 2.10 3.04 -31.91
N SER A 32 2.00 2.48 -33.10
CA SER A 32 2.65 1.24 -33.51
C SER A 32 4.14 1.52 -33.79
N ASN A 33 5.04 0.85 -33.08
CA ASN A 33 6.45 0.80 -33.44
C ASN A 33 6.85 -0.62 -33.80
N ASN A 34 7.12 -0.80 -35.08
CA ASN A 34 7.76 -1.97 -35.64
C ASN A 34 9.20 -2.11 -35.12
N ILE A 35 9.55 -3.29 -34.61
CA ILE A 35 10.94 -3.67 -34.36
C ILE A 35 11.32 -4.74 -35.41
N GLU A 36 12.24 -4.38 -36.27
CA GLU A 36 12.90 -5.29 -37.21
C GLU A 36 13.84 -6.24 -36.44
N ILE A 37 13.71 -7.53 -36.79
CA ILE A 37 14.59 -8.60 -36.32
C ILE A 37 15.76 -8.70 -37.30
N ILE A 38 16.97 -8.45 -36.82
CA ILE A 38 18.19 -8.80 -37.55
C ILE A 38 18.84 -10.02 -36.91
N ASN A 39 18.75 -11.16 -37.60
CA ASN A 39 19.53 -12.35 -37.32
C ASN A 39 20.92 -12.19 -37.88
N ASN A 40 21.95 -12.49 -37.12
CA ASN A 40 23.25 -12.92 -37.67
C ASN A 40 23.91 -13.92 -36.72
N ASP A 41 24.07 -15.12 -37.29
CA ASP A 41 24.91 -16.21 -36.80
C ASP A 41 26.41 -15.87 -36.85
N LYS A 42 27.18 -16.29 -35.87
CA LYS A 42 28.31 -17.23 -35.96
C LYS A 42 29.34 -17.13 -34.85
N VAL A 43 29.44 -18.23 -34.10
CA VAL A 43 30.65 -19.06 -33.85
C VAL A 43 31.75 -18.59 -32.89
N GLN A 44 31.82 -19.35 -31.75
CA GLN A 44 33.00 -19.99 -31.11
C GLN A 44 34.14 -19.11 -30.55
N ASN A 45 34.42 -19.14 -29.28
CA ASN A 45 35.39 -20.01 -28.60
C ASN A 45 35.51 -19.72 -27.09
N ASN A 46 35.87 -20.77 -26.37
CA ASN A 46 36.11 -20.88 -24.94
C ASN A 46 37.08 -19.85 -24.38
N GLU A 47 36.74 -19.32 -23.16
CA GLU A 47 37.72 -19.21 -22.08
C GLU A 47 36.99 -19.25 -20.75
N ILE A 48 37.42 -20.19 -19.88
CA ILE A 48 37.01 -20.34 -18.51
C ILE A 48 37.67 -19.22 -17.72
N SER A 49 36.87 -18.27 -17.22
CA SER A 49 37.32 -17.34 -16.18
C SER A 49 36.45 -17.50 -14.94
N ASN A 50 37.10 -17.94 -13.88
CA ASN A 50 36.54 -17.98 -12.53
C ASN A 50 36.04 -16.60 -12.14
N ASN A 51 34.72 -16.38 -12.15
CA ASN A 51 34.14 -15.25 -11.49
C ASN A 51 33.56 -15.72 -10.15
N THR A 52 34.27 -15.31 -9.12
CA THR A 52 33.85 -15.24 -7.74
C THR A 52 32.41 -14.74 -7.68
N ILE A 53 31.51 -15.59 -7.20
CA ILE A 53 30.14 -15.21 -6.86
C ILE A 53 30.27 -14.30 -5.63
N THR A 54 30.33 -12.99 -5.88
CA THR A 54 30.04 -12.03 -4.83
C THR A 54 28.53 -12.03 -4.68
N GLU A 55 28.04 -12.73 -3.69
CA GLU A 55 26.63 -12.70 -3.30
C GLU A 55 26.21 -11.23 -3.11
N ASN A 56 25.32 -10.77 -3.96
CA ASN A 56 24.65 -9.47 -3.83
C ASN A 56 23.69 -9.51 -2.63
N LYS A 57 24.25 -9.50 -1.44
CA LYS A 57 23.51 -9.39 -0.17
C LYS A 57 22.90 -8.00 0.05
N SER A 58 23.19 -7.05 -0.86
CA SER A 58 22.70 -5.66 -0.79
C SER A 58 21.33 -5.46 -1.46
N ASP A 59 20.91 -6.34 -2.38
CA ASP A 59 19.69 -6.13 -3.16
C ASP A 59 18.43 -6.70 -2.48
N GLU A 60 18.56 -7.77 -1.69
CA GLU A 60 17.43 -8.32 -0.92
C GLU A 60 17.00 -7.42 0.24
N SER A 61 17.93 -6.66 0.85
CA SER A 61 17.58 -5.80 1.98
C SER A 61 16.80 -4.54 1.57
N MET A 62 16.93 -4.09 0.31
CA MET A 62 16.21 -2.92 -0.21
C MET A 62 14.78 -3.25 -0.70
N ASN A 63 14.39 -4.52 -0.73
CA ASN A 63 13.05 -4.94 -1.17
C ASN A 63 12.11 -5.29 -0.01
N THR A 64 12.61 -5.41 1.22
CA THR A 64 11.78 -5.75 2.37
C THR A 64 11.30 -4.49 3.07
N VAL A 65 9.98 -4.36 3.20
CA VAL A 65 9.36 -3.29 3.99
C VAL A 65 9.05 -3.81 5.37
N TYR A 66 9.43 -3.01 6.36
CA TYR A 66 9.15 -3.27 7.77
C TYR A 66 8.17 -2.22 8.30
N ILE A 67 7.42 -2.59 9.33
CA ILE A 67 6.75 -1.61 10.20
C ILE A 67 7.35 -1.66 11.60
N LYS A 68 7.59 -0.48 12.14
CA LYS A 68 7.98 -0.26 13.53
C LYS A 68 6.77 0.27 14.29
N ILE A 69 6.40 -0.43 15.36
CA ILE A 69 5.29 -0.06 16.24
C ILE A 69 5.79 -0.24 17.68
N ASN A 70 5.89 0.87 18.41
CA ASN A 70 6.53 0.85 19.72
C ASN A 70 7.94 0.23 19.62
N ASN A 71 8.24 -0.83 20.39
CA ASN A 71 9.52 -1.54 20.36
C ASN A 71 9.50 -2.79 19.45
N ASN A 72 8.48 -2.95 18.60
CA ASN A 72 8.36 -4.11 17.72
C ASN A 72 8.70 -3.73 16.29
N VAL A 73 9.45 -4.60 15.60
CA VAL A 73 9.75 -4.52 14.18
C VAL A 73 9.16 -5.74 13.49
N LEU A 74 8.23 -5.52 12.57
CA LEU A 74 7.46 -6.57 11.90
C LEU A 74 7.69 -6.48 10.39
N ASN A 75 7.82 -7.63 9.73
CA ASN A 75 7.94 -7.70 8.27
C ASN A 75 6.56 -7.62 7.64
N ILE A 76 6.48 -6.91 6.52
CA ILE A 76 5.30 -6.90 5.66
C ILE A 76 5.63 -7.71 4.40
N GLU A 77 4.80 -8.68 4.09
CA GLU A 77 4.70 -9.23 2.74
C GLU A 77 3.80 -8.33 1.92
N LEU A 78 4.39 -7.61 0.95
CA LEU A 78 3.65 -6.66 0.11
C LEU A 78 2.94 -7.37 -1.04
N GLU A 79 1.77 -6.86 -1.41
CA GLU A 79 1.09 -7.21 -2.67
C GLU A 79 1.88 -6.64 -3.86
N ASP A 80 1.63 -7.22 -5.05
CA ASP A 80 2.20 -6.71 -6.31
C ASP A 80 1.16 -5.85 -7.03
N ASN A 81 1.18 -4.54 -6.74
CA ASN A 81 0.28 -3.57 -7.35
C ASN A 81 0.92 -2.17 -7.41
N SER A 82 0.26 -1.23 -8.10
CA SER A 82 0.78 0.13 -8.29
C SER A 82 1.00 0.87 -6.97
N ALA A 83 0.09 0.70 -6.01
CA ALA A 83 0.20 1.37 -4.71
C ALA A 83 1.45 0.95 -3.93
N THR A 84 1.79 -0.34 -3.95
CA THR A 84 2.97 -0.86 -3.24
C THR A 84 4.28 -0.48 -3.93
N ILE A 85 4.27 -0.39 -5.27
CA ILE A 85 5.41 0.14 -6.04
C ILE A 85 5.67 1.60 -5.63
N GLU A 86 4.63 2.44 -5.64
CA GLU A 86 4.72 3.85 -5.25
C GLU A 86 5.12 4.01 -3.78
N LEU A 87 4.60 3.17 -2.88
CA LEU A 87 4.97 3.16 -1.46
C LEU A 87 6.47 2.88 -1.28
N LYS A 88 6.99 1.85 -1.96
CA LYS A 88 8.43 1.52 -1.93
C LYS A 88 9.29 2.66 -2.47
N GLU A 89 8.89 3.30 -3.57
CA GLU A 89 9.63 4.44 -4.11
C GLU A 89 9.70 5.61 -3.12
N ARG A 90 8.62 5.88 -2.40
CA ARG A 90 8.62 6.91 -1.35
C ARG A 90 9.54 6.55 -0.18
N LEU A 91 9.55 5.27 0.22
CA LEU A 91 10.41 4.78 1.30
C LEU A 91 11.91 4.87 0.98
N LYS A 92 12.32 4.95 -0.27
CA LYS A 92 13.71 5.24 -0.66
C LYS A 92 14.17 6.64 -0.23
N ASN A 93 13.22 7.56 -0.05
CA ASN A 93 13.49 8.93 0.39
C ASN A 93 13.41 9.11 1.91
N GLY A 94 13.06 8.07 2.65
CA GLY A 94 12.97 8.06 4.10
C GLY A 94 11.76 7.31 4.64
N ASP A 95 11.72 7.17 5.94
CA ASP A 95 10.64 6.49 6.65
C ASP A 95 9.32 7.26 6.50
N ILE A 96 8.21 6.51 6.41
CA ILE A 96 6.85 7.07 6.39
C ILE A 96 6.23 6.86 7.76
N VAL A 97 5.90 7.95 8.44
CA VAL A 97 5.33 7.94 9.79
C VAL A 97 3.84 8.22 9.71
N VAL A 98 3.04 7.31 10.26
CA VAL A 98 1.57 7.40 10.31
C VAL A 98 1.13 7.48 11.76
N ASN A 99 0.45 8.57 12.13
CA ASN A 99 -0.26 8.68 13.39
C ASN A 99 -1.62 8.00 13.26
N ALA A 100 -1.72 6.78 13.76
CA ALA A 100 -2.91 5.96 13.60
C ALA A 100 -3.76 5.96 14.88
N HIS A 101 -5.07 6.08 14.70
CA HIS A 101 -6.07 6.05 15.76
C HIS A 101 -6.94 4.79 15.65
N GLU A 102 -7.57 4.45 16.77
CA GLU A 102 -8.51 3.35 16.86
C GLU A 102 -9.78 3.62 16.06
N TYR A 103 -10.23 2.65 15.27
CA TYR A 103 -11.49 2.75 14.55
C TYR A 103 -12.25 1.42 14.57
N GLY A 104 -13.54 1.49 14.92
CA GLY A 104 -14.51 0.42 14.83
C GLY A 104 -14.23 -0.84 15.66
N GLY A 105 -13.18 -0.90 16.45
CA GLY A 105 -12.79 -2.10 17.21
C GLY A 105 -12.13 -3.18 16.34
N PHE A 106 -11.64 -2.82 15.15
CA PHE A 106 -11.04 -3.77 14.21
C PHE A 106 -9.76 -3.28 13.50
N GLU A 107 -9.46 -1.97 13.51
CA GLU A 107 -8.29 -1.42 12.83
C GLU A 107 -7.67 -0.22 13.55
N LYS A 108 -6.41 0.07 13.19
CA LYS A 108 -5.78 1.37 13.41
C LYS A 108 -5.64 2.04 12.05
N VAL A 109 -6.18 3.26 11.92
CA VAL A 109 -6.20 4.02 10.67
C VAL A 109 -5.53 5.37 10.83
N GLY A 110 -4.76 5.80 9.82
CA GLY A 110 -4.11 7.11 9.81
C GLY A 110 -3.80 7.61 8.40
N ASP A 111 -3.62 8.91 8.28
CA ASP A 111 -3.32 9.59 7.02
C ASP A 111 -1.84 9.40 6.64
N LEU A 112 -1.58 9.10 5.35
CA LEU A 112 -0.23 9.01 4.79
C LEU A 112 0.44 10.38 4.56
N GLY A 113 -0.36 11.46 4.49
CA GLY A 113 0.11 12.78 4.08
C GLY A 113 0.31 12.94 2.57
N PHE A 114 0.00 11.91 1.79
CA PHE A 114 0.05 11.88 0.32
C PHE A 114 -0.91 10.82 -0.21
N SER A 115 -1.13 10.80 -1.53
CA SER A 115 -1.95 9.78 -2.18
C SER A 115 -1.11 8.75 -2.91
N LEU A 116 -1.64 7.52 -2.99
CA LEU A 116 -1.16 6.41 -3.81
C LEU A 116 -2.26 6.01 -4.80
N THR A 117 -1.88 5.31 -5.86
CA THR A 117 -2.81 4.78 -6.86
C THR A 117 -3.75 3.77 -6.21
N ARG A 118 -5.06 3.92 -6.51
CA ARG A 118 -6.09 3.01 -6.00
C ARG A 118 -6.36 1.88 -6.98
N GLU A 119 -6.38 0.66 -6.44
CA GLU A 119 -6.82 -0.57 -7.13
C GLU A 119 -7.84 -1.30 -6.25
N ASP A 120 -8.92 -0.61 -5.89
CA ASP A 120 -9.85 -1.05 -4.87
C ASP A 120 -10.65 -2.28 -5.31
N THR A 121 -10.68 -3.28 -4.45
CA THR A 121 -11.50 -4.49 -4.58
C THR A 121 -12.25 -4.77 -3.28
N ASN A 122 -13.39 -5.47 -3.38
CA ASN A 122 -14.09 -5.92 -2.18
C ASN A 122 -13.32 -7.06 -1.53
N ILE A 123 -12.81 -6.83 -0.34
CA ILE A 123 -12.08 -7.82 0.44
C ILE A 123 -12.65 -7.94 1.86
N THR A 124 -12.46 -9.09 2.46
CA THR A 124 -12.65 -9.30 3.90
C THR A 124 -11.28 -9.38 4.56
N THR A 125 -10.98 -8.42 5.42
CA THR A 125 -9.69 -8.32 6.11
C THR A 125 -9.58 -9.28 7.28
N SER A 126 -8.36 -9.49 7.73
CA SER A 126 -8.00 -10.27 8.90
C SER A 126 -6.83 -9.62 9.65
N ALA A 127 -6.47 -10.15 10.82
CA ALA A 127 -5.33 -9.62 11.56
C ALA A 127 -4.04 -9.64 10.72
N GLY A 128 -3.33 -8.51 10.74
CA GLY A 128 -2.11 -8.28 9.99
C GLY A 128 -2.32 -7.66 8.61
N ASP A 129 -3.54 -7.65 8.05
CA ASP A 129 -3.79 -7.02 6.74
C ASP A 129 -3.57 -5.50 6.83
N ILE A 130 -2.86 -4.98 5.84
CA ILE A 130 -2.58 -3.55 5.64
C ILE A 130 -3.21 -3.13 4.34
N VAL A 131 -4.04 -2.10 4.39
CA VAL A 131 -4.75 -1.60 3.21
C VAL A 131 -4.62 -0.09 3.05
N LEU A 132 -4.80 0.36 1.82
CA LEU A 132 -5.03 1.75 1.47
C LEU A 132 -6.54 1.99 1.36
N TYR A 133 -7.02 2.99 2.06
CA TYR A 133 -8.40 3.45 1.99
C TYR A 133 -8.46 4.86 1.39
N GLN A 134 -9.35 5.07 0.44
CA GLN A 134 -9.55 6.34 -0.27
C GLN A 134 -8.29 6.95 -0.92
N GLY A 135 -7.23 6.15 -1.08
CA GLY A 135 -5.99 6.56 -1.74
C GLY A 135 -4.98 7.27 -0.85
N ASN A 136 -5.32 7.67 0.36
CA ASN A 136 -4.44 8.45 1.24
C ASN A 136 -4.43 8.02 2.71
N GLN A 137 -5.29 7.08 3.10
CA GLN A 137 -5.30 6.54 4.47
C GLN A 137 -4.79 5.11 4.48
N ILE A 138 -4.00 4.79 5.48
CA ILE A 138 -3.53 3.42 5.73
C ILE A 138 -4.29 2.85 6.92
N SER A 139 -4.73 1.59 6.78
CA SER A 139 -5.36 0.84 7.88
C SER A 139 -4.60 -0.44 8.14
N LEU A 140 -4.26 -0.69 9.40
CA LEU A 140 -3.72 -1.95 9.89
C LEU A 140 -4.79 -2.67 10.71
N PHE A 141 -5.26 -3.80 10.19
CA PHE A 141 -6.33 -4.59 10.80
C PHE A 141 -5.81 -5.54 11.86
N TYR A 142 -6.46 -5.58 13.00
CA TYR A 142 -6.27 -6.60 14.03
C TYR A 142 -7.53 -7.48 14.21
N ASN A 143 -8.65 -7.10 13.58
CA ASN A 143 -9.86 -7.89 13.43
C ASN A 143 -10.36 -7.83 11.98
N SER A 144 -11.53 -8.44 11.72
CA SER A 144 -12.11 -8.52 10.38
C SER A 144 -13.06 -7.38 10.10
N ASN A 145 -13.00 -6.86 8.88
CA ASN A 145 -14.00 -5.98 8.26
C ASN A 145 -14.10 -6.32 6.76
N SER A 146 -15.25 -6.03 6.15
CA SER A 146 -15.45 -6.24 4.71
C SER A 146 -15.82 -4.93 4.05
N TRP A 147 -14.99 -4.49 3.12
CA TRP A 147 -15.17 -3.24 2.38
C TRP A 147 -14.34 -3.22 1.09
N SER A 148 -14.42 -2.12 0.35
CA SER A 148 -13.61 -1.89 -0.85
C SER A 148 -12.31 -1.18 -0.47
N TYR A 149 -11.18 -1.86 -0.66
CA TYR A 149 -9.84 -1.41 -0.32
C TYR A 149 -8.84 -1.75 -1.42
N THR A 150 -7.75 -1.00 -1.50
CA THR A 150 -6.53 -1.44 -2.18
C THR A 150 -5.64 -2.15 -1.16
N LYS A 151 -5.43 -3.46 -1.31
CA LYS A 151 -4.57 -4.21 -0.41
C LYS A 151 -3.12 -3.84 -0.62
N LEU A 152 -2.39 -3.53 0.45
CA LEU A 152 -0.97 -3.19 0.39
C LEU A 152 -0.08 -4.35 0.81
N GLY A 153 -0.56 -5.19 1.72
CA GLY A 153 0.22 -6.32 2.19
C GLY A 153 -0.30 -6.90 3.49
N LYS A 154 0.53 -7.75 4.11
CA LYS A 154 0.18 -8.44 5.35
C LYS A 154 1.40 -8.70 6.23
N ILE A 155 1.23 -8.50 7.54
CA ILE A 155 2.14 -9.01 8.55
C ILE A 155 1.86 -10.50 8.73
N GLN A 156 2.84 -11.34 8.42
CA GLN A 156 2.68 -12.79 8.49
C GLN A 156 2.81 -13.31 9.93
N ASN A 157 2.15 -14.44 10.19
CA ASN A 157 2.28 -15.21 11.43
C ASN A 157 1.98 -14.43 12.72
N ILE A 158 1.06 -13.47 12.66
CA ILE A 158 0.63 -12.69 13.82
C ILE A 158 -0.85 -12.97 14.15
N SER A 159 -1.14 -13.24 15.41
CA SER A 159 -2.51 -13.40 15.86
C SER A 159 -3.19 -12.04 16.13
N SER A 160 -4.53 -12.00 16.07
CA SER A 160 -5.32 -10.81 16.44
C SER A 160 -4.98 -10.32 17.85
N SER A 161 -4.88 -11.22 18.82
CA SER A 161 -4.57 -10.87 20.21
C SER A 161 -3.16 -10.30 20.38
N GLU A 162 -2.18 -10.84 19.67
CA GLU A 162 -0.81 -10.36 19.71
C GLU A 162 -0.68 -8.98 19.04
N LEU A 163 -1.25 -8.82 17.85
CA LEU A 163 -1.23 -7.54 17.15
C LEU A 163 -1.94 -6.46 17.96
N LYS A 164 -3.09 -6.77 18.56
CA LYS A 164 -3.81 -5.84 19.43
C LYS A 164 -2.97 -5.44 20.65
N ARG A 165 -2.22 -6.36 21.25
CA ARG A 165 -1.28 -6.06 22.35
C ARG A 165 -0.14 -5.13 21.90
N ILE A 166 0.39 -5.32 20.69
CA ILE A 166 1.45 -4.45 20.12
C ILE A 166 0.91 -3.05 19.84
N LEU A 167 -0.29 -2.94 19.26
CA LEU A 167 -0.93 -1.70 18.89
C LEU A 167 -1.42 -0.87 20.11
N GLY A 168 -1.75 -1.56 21.20
CA GLY A 168 -2.33 -0.92 22.39
C GLY A 168 -3.76 -0.39 22.18
N ASN A 169 -4.28 0.29 23.19
CA ASN A 169 -5.70 0.71 23.23
C ASN A 169 -5.95 2.13 22.71
N GLY A 170 -4.95 2.95 22.51
CA GLY A 170 -5.09 4.35 22.07
C GLY A 170 -4.51 4.57 20.69
N ASP A 171 -4.17 5.82 20.43
CA ASP A 171 -3.42 6.19 19.22
C ASP A 171 -2.03 5.57 19.26
N VAL A 172 -1.51 5.27 18.08
CA VAL A 172 -0.21 4.62 17.93
C VAL A 172 0.54 5.19 16.71
N ILE A 173 1.85 5.29 16.83
CA ILE A 173 2.70 5.65 15.69
C ILE A 173 3.11 4.37 14.98
N ILE A 174 2.82 4.31 13.68
CA ILE A 174 3.24 3.24 12.79
C ILE A 174 4.26 3.83 11.82
N THR A 175 5.48 3.29 11.81
CA THR A 175 6.54 3.75 10.91
C THR A 175 6.84 2.67 9.88
N PHE A 176 6.64 2.98 8.60
CA PHE A 176 7.07 2.15 7.48
C PHE A 176 8.49 2.49 7.12
N THR A 177 9.34 1.48 6.89
CA THR A 177 10.77 1.66 6.66
C THR A 177 11.36 0.52 5.82
N LEU A 178 12.46 0.80 5.11
CA LEU A 178 13.30 -0.21 4.45
C LEU A 178 14.41 -0.73 5.36
N SER A 179 14.57 -0.15 6.57
CA SER A 179 15.62 -0.51 7.52
C SER A 179 15.04 -1.25 8.72
N ARG A 180 15.63 -2.40 9.05
CA ARG A 180 15.25 -3.20 10.23
C ARG A 180 15.82 -2.60 11.52
#